data_7f8ce32fa2e767e83fb07332a5a68897
#
_entry.id   7f8ce32fa2e767e83fb07332a5a68897
#
_cell.length_a   1.000
_cell.length_b   1.000
_cell.length_c   1.000
_cell.angle_alpha   90.00
_cell.angle_beta   90.00
_cell.angle_gamma   90.00
#
_symmetry.space_group_name_H-M   'P 1'
#
loop_
_entity.id
_entity.type
_entity.pdbx_description
1 polymer ?
#
loop_
_entity_poly.entity_id
_entity_poly.type
_entity_poly.pdbx_seq_one_letter_code
_entity_poly.pdbx_strand_id
1 'polypeptide(L)'
;MLKNVKCARCVRCGKEYEAVPNLTNCSCGGILDIVYDYDYIKAHFTKETLKNRVNPTMWRYRELLPVEDTTPDTPLRVGWSPLYEEPKLAEMLGLGRLWVKDDGINPTASLKDRASAMAVAKAHEAGAKIIACSSTGN
;
A
#
# COMPACT_ATOMS: atom_id res chain seq x y z
N MET A 1 -6.18 5.99 -15.93
CA MET A 1 -7.12 6.34 -14.83
C MET A 1 -7.32 5.12 -13.95
N LEU A 2 -7.18 5.29 -12.64
CA LEU A 2 -7.27 4.21 -11.66
C LEU A 2 -8.74 3.77 -11.51
N LYS A 3 -9.05 2.52 -11.85
CA LYS A 3 -10.43 1.97 -11.80
C LYS A 3 -10.95 1.77 -10.36
N ASN A 4 -10.02 1.56 -9.43
CA ASN A 4 -10.27 1.27 -8.02
C ASN A 4 -10.27 2.52 -7.13
N VAL A 5 -10.07 3.72 -7.70
CA VAL A 5 -9.96 4.99 -6.97
C VAL A 5 -11.03 5.97 -7.47
N LYS A 6 -11.77 6.58 -6.55
CA LYS A 6 -12.76 7.63 -6.84
C LYS A 6 -12.10 9.00 -6.98
N CYS A 7 -11.31 9.38 -6.01
CA CYS A 7 -10.63 10.68 -5.97
C CYS A 7 -9.47 10.69 -4.96
N ALA A 8 -8.71 11.78 -4.95
CA ALA A 8 -7.85 12.16 -3.84
C ALA A 8 -8.54 13.27 -3.05
N ARG A 9 -8.74 13.09 -1.74
CA ARG A 9 -9.48 14.02 -0.88
C ARG A 9 -8.58 14.61 0.18
N CYS A 10 -8.62 15.92 0.33
CA CYS A 10 -7.88 16.61 1.37
C CYS A 10 -8.45 16.29 2.76
N VAL A 11 -7.60 15.81 3.66
CA VAL A 11 -7.99 15.49 5.05
C VAL A 11 -8.32 16.73 5.89
N ARG A 12 -7.84 17.93 5.45
CA ARG A 12 -8.04 19.18 6.18
C ARG A 12 -9.31 19.93 5.75
N CYS A 13 -9.56 20.08 4.45
CA CYS A 13 -10.65 20.92 3.94
C CYS A 13 -11.70 20.13 3.14
N GLY A 14 -11.52 18.84 2.92
CA GLY A 14 -12.47 17.97 2.20
C GLY A 14 -12.46 18.14 0.67
N LYS A 15 -11.64 19.07 0.12
CA LYS A 15 -11.59 19.28 -1.32
C LYS A 15 -11.11 18.04 -2.05
N GLU A 16 -11.80 17.68 -3.12
CA GLU A 16 -11.52 16.52 -3.96
C GLU A 16 -10.76 16.90 -5.22
N TYR A 17 -9.92 15.98 -5.67
CA TYR A 17 -9.09 16.09 -6.86
C TYR A 17 -9.07 14.77 -7.61
N GLU A 18 -8.77 14.81 -8.88
CA GLU A 18 -8.37 13.60 -9.60
C GLU A 18 -7.07 13.02 -9.00
N ALA A 19 -7.04 11.71 -8.81
CA ALA A 19 -5.87 11.03 -8.25
C ALA A 19 -4.78 10.85 -9.32
N VAL A 20 -3.99 11.89 -9.56
CA VAL A 20 -2.88 11.87 -10.51
C VAL A 20 -1.53 11.71 -9.80
N PRO A 21 -0.50 11.10 -10.45
CA PRO A 21 0.75 10.73 -9.77
C PRO A 21 1.50 11.87 -9.09
N ASN A 22 1.46 13.08 -9.66
CA ASN A 22 2.23 14.23 -9.19
C ASN A 22 1.50 15.12 -8.17
N LEU A 23 0.26 14.79 -7.84
CA LEU A 23 -0.54 15.55 -6.89
C LEU A 23 -0.33 14.99 -5.46
N THR A 24 0.42 15.72 -4.64
CA THR A 24 0.76 15.28 -3.27
C THR A 24 0.06 16.08 -2.19
N ASN A 25 -0.27 17.35 -2.46
CA ASN A 25 -0.84 18.27 -1.48
C ASN A 25 -2.03 19.04 -2.02
N CYS A 26 -2.93 19.40 -1.12
CA CYS A 26 -4.06 20.30 -1.41
C CYS A 26 -3.58 21.76 -1.51
N SER A 27 -4.32 22.59 -2.23
CA SER A 27 -4.09 24.04 -2.28
C SER A 27 -4.14 24.74 -0.90
N CYS A 28 -4.76 24.11 0.10
CA CYS A 28 -4.76 24.59 1.49
C CYS A 28 -3.56 24.12 2.32
N GLY A 29 -2.60 23.40 1.71
CA GLY A 29 -1.45 22.79 2.39
C GLY A 29 -1.76 21.49 3.13
N GLY A 30 -2.99 20.98 3.08
CA GLY A 30 -3.38 19.68 3.66
C GLY A 30 -2.89 18.50 2.81
N ILE A 31 -2.64 17.36 3.44
CA ILE A 31 -2.34 16.11 2.73
C ILE A 31 -3.58 15.54 2.05
N LEU A 32 -3.36 14.77 1.00
CA LEU A 32 -4.41 14.11 0.23
C LEU A 32 -4.48 12.63 0.60
N ASP A 33 -5.66 12.15 0.87
CA ASP A 33 -5.96 10.75 1.10
C ASP A 33 -6.66 10.16 -0.13
N ILE A 34 -6.40 8.89 -0.42
CA ILE A 34 -7.00 8.18 -1.55
C ILE A 34 -8.36 7.64 -1.15
N VAL A 35 -9.39 8.05 -1.87
CA VAL A 35 -10.75 7.53 -1.70
C VAL A 35 -10.97 6.41 -2.71
N TYR A 36 -11.05 5.18 -2.21
CA TYR A 36 -11.23 4.00 -3.03
C TYR A 36 -12.69 3.80 -3.47
N ASP A 37 -12.87 3.19 -4.63
CA ASP A 37 -14.15 2.62 -5.06
C ASP A 37 -14.30 1.19 -4.52
N TYR A 38 -14.84 1.06 -3.32
CA TYR A 38 -15.01 -0.26 -2.69
C TYR A 38 -16.03 -1.14 -3.40
N ASP A 39 -16.97 -0.60 -4.15
CA ASP A 39 -17.95 -1.40 -4.92
C ASP A 39 -17.24 -2.03 -6.12
N TYR A 40 -16.41 -1.26 -6.82
CA TYR A 40 -15.51 -1.79 -7.84
C TYR A 40 -14.58 -2.87 -7.26
N ILE A 41 -13.91 -2.59 -6.15
CA ILE A 41 -12.97 -3.52 -5.51
C ILE A 41 -13.67 -4.83 -5.14
N LYS A 42 -14.83 -4.77 -4.48
CA LYS A 42 -15.61 -5.97 -4.10
C LYS A 42 -16.00 -6.84 -5.30
N ALA A 43 -16.29 -6.22 -6.44
CA ALA A 43 -16.63 -6.94 -7.67
C ALA A 43 -15.42 -7.64 -8.32
N HIS A 44 -14.21 -7.14 -8.13
CA HIS A 44 -13.01 -7.61 -8.84
C HIS A 44 -11.98 -8.31 -7.95
N PHE A 45 -12.05 -8.12 -6.63
CA PHE A 45 -11.11 -8.70 -5.66
C PHE A 45 -11.87 -9.51 -4.61
N THR A 46 -11.84 -10.82 -4.76
CA THR A 46 -12.52 -11.78 -3.89
C THR A 46 -11.51 -12.73 -3.21
N LYS A 47 -11.97 -13.49 -2.23
CA LYS A 47 -11.13 -14.55 -1.63
C LYS A 47 -10.67 -15.57 -2.68
N GLU A 48 -11.50 -15.86 -3.68
CA GLU A 48 -11.16 -16.80 -4.73
C GLU A 48 -10.08 -16.24 -5.67
N THR A 49 -10.20 -14.98 -6.09
CA THR A 49 -9.14 -14.31 -6.88
C THR A 49 -7.83 -14.29 -6.14
N LEU A 50 -7.86 -13.99 -4.83
CA LEU A 50 -6.65 -13.94 -4.00
C LEU A 50 -6.00 -15.33 -3.82
N LYS A 51 -6.81 -16.38 -3.63
CA LYS A 51 -6.33 -17.75 -3.45
C LYS A 51 -5.53 -18.23 -4.67
N ASN A 52 -5.96 -17.85 -5.87
CA ASN A 52 -5.35 -18.26 -7.13
C ASN A 52 -4.11 -17.42 -7.51
N ARG A 53 -3.76 -16.40 -6.74
CA ARG A 53 -2.58 -15.55 -7.00
C ARG A 53 -1.33 -16.15 -6.39
N VAL A 54 -0.35 -16.39 -7.23
CA VAL A 54 0.97 -16.93 -6.82
C VAL A 54 2.00 -15.85 -6.48
N ASN A 55 1.68 -14.55 -6.73
CA ASN A 55 2.62 -13.45 -6.46
C ASN A 55 2.90 -13.33 -4.93
N PRO A 56 4.14 -13.63 -4.47
CA PRO A 56 4.49 -13.60 -3.05
C PRO A 56 4.98 -12.22 -2.58
N THR A 57 4.30 -11.15 -3.00
CA THR A 57 4.62 -9.77 -2.66
C THR A 57 3.35 -8.98 -2.33
N MET A 58 3.51 -7.71 -1.93
CA MET A 58 2.37 -6.81 -1.72
C MET A 58 1.53 -6.60 -2.99
N TRP A 59 2.10 -6.78 -4.17
CA TRP A 59 1.44 -6.58 -5.46
C TRP A 59 0.32 -7.58 -5.74
N ARG A 60 0.23 -8.66 -4.98
CA ARG A 60 -0.92 -9.57 -5.00
C ARG A 60 -2.25 -8.90 -4.62
N TYR A 61 -2.19 -7.74 -4.00
CA TYR A 61 -3.34 -6.95 -3.57
C TYR A 61 -3.53 -5.69 -4.43
N ARG A 62 -3.17 -5.77 -5.71
CA ARG A 62 -3.12 -4.62 -6.63
C ARG A 62 -4.43 -3.83 -6.68
N GLU A 63 -5.59 -4.48 -6.57
CA GLU A 63 -6.89 -3.80 -6.52
C GLU A 63 -7.10 -2.94 -5.26
N LEU A 64 -6.30 -3.14 -4.24
CA LEU A 64 -6.29 -2.32 -3.02
C LEU A 64 -5.17 -1.26 -3.03
N LEU A 65 -4.42 -1.16 -4.13
CA LEU A 65 -3.32 -0.22 -4.27
C LEU A 65 -3.67 0.83 -5.33
N PRO A 66 -3.28 2.12 -5.12
CA PRO A 66 -3.60 3.19 -6.08
C PRO A 66 -2.59 3.22 -7.23
N VAL A 67 -2.45 2.11 -7.96
CA VAL A 67 -1.55 1.94 -9.10
C VAL A 67 -2.32 1.52 -10.35
N GLU A 68 -1.82 1.92 -11.51
CA GLU A 68 -2.40 1.51 -12.79
C GLU A 68 -2.12 0.03 -13.09
N ASP A 69 -3.01 -0.61 -13.84
CA ASP A 69 -2.87 -2.03 -14.21
C ASP A 69 -1.55 -2.32 -14.96
N THR A 70 -1.06 -1.32 -15.71
CA THR A 70 0.18 -1.41 -16.51
C THR A 70 1.45 -1.11 -15.74
N THR A 71 1.35 -0.60 -14.51
CA THR A 71 2.53 -0.28 -13.69
C THR A 71 3.25 -1.58 -13.31
N PRO A 72 4.55 -1.72 -13.62
CA PRO A 72 5.29 -2.93 -13.28
C PRO A 72 5.44 -3.06 -11.76
N ASP A 73 5.50 -4.30 -11.28
CA ASP A 73 5.88 -4.58 -9.90
C ASP A 73 7.32 -4.12 -9.66
N THR A 74 7.60 -3.59 -8.48
CA THR A 74 8.99 -3.27 -8.10
C THR A 74 9.81 -4.57 -7.97
N PRO A 75 11.11 -4.56 -8.33
CA PRO A 75 11.90 -5.79 -8.39
C PRO A 75 12.18 -6.42 -7.02
N LEU A 76 12.11 -5.64 -5.94
CA LEU A 76 12.34 -6.14 -4.58
C LEU A 76 11.08 -6.85 -4.06
N ARG A 77 11.29 -7.98 -3.40
CA ARG A 77 10.21 -8.76 -2.77
C ARG A 77 9.75 -8.07 -1.49
N VAL A 78 8.78 -7.18 -1.59
CA VAL A 78 8.18 -6.47 -0.47
C VAL A 78 6.83 -7.07 -0.11
N GLY A 79 6.60 -7.27 1.18
CA GLY A 79 5.36 -7.85 1.69
C GLY A 79 5.36 -9.38 1.71
N TRP A 80 4.17 -9.96 1.86
CA TRP A 80 3.98 -11.38 2.15
C TRP A 80 4.85 -11.84 3.33
N SER A 81 5.00 -10.98 4.31
CA SER A 81 5.73 -11.29 5.53
C SER A 81 4.98 -12.33 6.37
N PRO A 82 5.68 -13.16 7.15
CA PRO A 82 5.07 -14.17 8.01
C PRO A 82 4.08 -13.57 9.01
N LEU A 83 3.13 -14.37 9.41
CA LEU A 83 2.18 -14.10 10.49
C LEU A 83 2.29 -15.25 11.49
N TYR A 84 2.90 -14.98 12.64
CA TYR A 84 3.12 -15.96 13.69
C TYR A 84 2.01 -15.88 14.75
N GLU A 85 1.46 -17.01 15.15
CA GLU A 85 0.60 -17.08 16.34
C GLU A 85 1.46 -17.16 17.58
N GLU A 86 1.21 -16.26 18.57
CA GLU A 86 1.99 -16.13 19.81
C GLU A 86 1.13 -16.41 21.05
N PRO A 87 0.87 -17.70 21.35
CA PRO A 87 -0.03 -18.08 22.43
C PRO A 87 0.49 -17.68 23.81
N LYS A 88 1.81 -17.75 24.04
CA LYS A 88 2.38 -17.34 25.34
C LYS A 88 2.21 -15.85 25.60
N LEU A 89 2.44 -15.03 24.59
CA LEU A 89 2.23 -13.58 24.71
C LEU A 89 0.75 -13.25 24.87
N ALA A 90 -0.13 -13.95 24.17
CA ALA A 90 -1.57 -13.81 24.33
C ALA A 90 -2.00 -14.09 25.77
N GLU A 91 -1.55 -15.20 26.37
CA GLU A 91 -1.82 -15.57 27.75
C GLU A 91 -1.34 -14.49 28.74
N MET A 92 -0.08 -14.03 28.60
CA MET A 92 0.48 -12.99 29.46
C MET A 92 -0.31 -11.67 29.41
N LEU A 93 -0.93 -11.37 28.27
CA LEU A 93 -1.73 -10.15 28.06
C LEU A 93 -3.22 -10.33 28.31
N GLY A 94 -3.66 -11.53 28.72
CA GLY A 94 -5.06 -11.86 28.92
C GLY A 94 -5.91 -11.84 27.64
N LEU A 95 -5.29 -12.08 26.48
CA LEU A 95 -5.94 -12.12 25.17
C LEU A 95 -6.28 -13.54 24.76
N GLY A 96 -7.40 -13.73 24.08
CA GLY A 96 -7.79 -15.04 23.57
C GLY A 96 -6.82 -15.57 22.50
N ARG A 97 -6.36 -14.70 21.59
CA ARG A 97 -5.38 -15.03 20.55
C ARG A 97 -4.57 -13.76 20.18
N LEU A 98 -3.33 -13.95 19.80
CA LEU A 98 -2.43 -12.89 19.32
C LEU A 98 -1.62 -13.39 18.11
N TRP A 99 -1.45 -12.53 17.12
CA TRP A 99 -0.57 -12.77 15.98
C TRP A 99 0.40 -11.63 15.80
N VAL A 100 1.64 -11.98 15.47
CA VAL A 100 2.70 -11.03 15.14
C VAL A 100 2.96 -11.06 13.64
N LYS A 101 2.77 -9.93 12.98
CA LYS A 101 3.13 -9.72 11.58
C LYS A 101 4.59 -9.29 11.51
N ASP A 102 5.47 -10.16 11.02
CA ASP A 102 6.91 -9.91 10.98
C ASP A 102 7.31 -9.17 9.70
N ASP A 103 7.25 -7.85 9.72
CA ASP A 103 7.73 -7.00 8.61
C ASP A 103 9.26 -6.77 8.65
N GLY A 104 9.97 -7.32 9.65
CA GLY A 104 11.44 -7.34 9.69
C GLY A 104 12.08 -8.17 8.59
N ILE A 105 11.31 -9.03 7.90
CA ILE A 105 11.83 -9.79 6.74
C ILE A 105 11.74 -9.03 5.41
N ASN A 106 11.19 -7.82 5.37
CA ASN A 106 11.27 -6.98 4.18
C ASN A 106 12.73 -6.67 3.80
N PRO A 107 13.03 -6.30 2.55
CA PRO A 107 14.41 -6.15 2.03
C PRO A 107 15.33 -5.25 2.87
N THR A 108 14.80 -4.22 3.53
CA THR A 108 15.58 -3.34 4.43
C THR A 108 15.26 -3.57 5.92
N ALA A 109 14.69 -4.72 6.25
CA ALA A 109 14.23 -5.06 7.60
C ALA A 109 13.22 -4.03 8.16
N SER A 110 12.42 -3.43 7.29
CA SER A 110 11.51 -2.35 7.66
C SER A 110 10.13 -2.47 7.01
N LEU A 111 9.10 -2.14 7.77
CA LEU A 111 7.74 -1.97 7.27
C LEU A 111 7.65 -0.84 6.20
N LYS A 112 8.58 0.11 6.22
CA LYS A 112 8.61 1.25 5.28
C LYS A 112 8.88 0.84 3.84
N ASP A 113 9.41 -0.35 3.60
CA ASP A 113 9.59 -0.90 2.25
C ASP A 113 8.28 -0.94 1.46
N ARG A 114 7.13 -1.13 2.13
CA ARG A 114 5.80 -1.09 1.49
C ARG A 114 5.48 0.29 0.92
N ALA A 115 5.72 1.35 1.71
CA ALA A 115 5.52 2.73 1.25
C ALA A 115 6.55 3.11 0.17
N SER A 116 7.80 2.68 0.32
CA SER A 116 8.86 2.92 -0.66
C SER A 116 8.55 2.25 -2.00
N ALA A 117 8.05 1.01 -2.01
CA ALA A 117 7.62 0.32 -3.22
C ALA A 117 6.50 1.08 -3.93
N MET A 118 5.52 1.60 -3.18
CA MET A 118 4.45 2.45 -3.72
C MET A 118 4.98 3.75 -4.29
N ALA A 119 5.89 4.43 -3.59
CA ALA A 119 6.50 5.67 -4.07
C ALA A 119 7.26 5.47 -5.39
N VAL A 120 8.01 4.36 -5.50
CA VAL A 120 8.71 4.00 -6.75
C VAL A 120 7.72 3.73 -7.88
N ALA A 121 6.64 2.97 -7.63
CA ALA A 121 5.61 2.69 -8.62
C ALA A 121 4.95 3.99 -9.11
N LYS A 122 4.56 4.88 -8.19
CA LYS A 122 3.95 6.18 -8.54
C LYS A 122 4.92 7.11 -9.28
N ALA A 123 6.19 7.12 -8.92
CA ALA A 123 7.20 7.88 -9.64
C ALA A 123 7.40 7.35 -11.08
N HIS A 124 7.35 6.03 -11.26
CA HIS A 124 7.37 5.42 -12.58
C HIS A 124 6.16 5.88 -13.43
N GLU A 125 4.94 5.83 -12.86
CA GLU A 125 3.73 6.34 -13.52
C GLU A 125 3.83 7.83 -13.89
N ALA A 126 4.52 8.62 -13.06
CA ALA A 126 4.80 10.04 -13.31
C ALA A 126 5.91 10.29 -14.36
N GLY A 127 6.56 9.23 -14.88
CA GLY A 127 7.69 9.34 -15.79
C GLY A 127 8.97 9.89 -15.15
N ALA A 128 9.09 9.82 -13.82
CA ALA A 128 10.27 10.28 -13.11
C ALA A 128 11.48 9.39 -13.42
N LYS A 129 12.61 10.02 -13.72
CA LYS A 129 13.89 9.32 -13.98
C LYS A 129 14.74 9.15 -12.72
N ILE A 130 14.51 9.97 -11.72
CA ILE A 130 15.27 10.01 -10.48
C ILE A 130 14.28 10.19 -9.33
N ILE A 131 14.46 9.42 -8.26
CA ILE A 131 13.77 9.59 -6.99
C ILE A 131 14.82 9.86 -5.93
N ALA A 132 14.62 10.91 -5.16
CA ALA A 132 15.43 11.24 -4.00
C ALA A 132 14.56 11.37 -2.75
N CYS A 133 15.06 10.91 -1.63
CA CYS A 133 14.41 11.08 -0.34
C CYS A 133 15.45 11.39 0.74
N SER A 134 15.01 12.06 1.80
CA SER A 134 15.78 12.17 3.02
C SER A 134 15.21 11.21 4.07
N SER A 135 16.08 10.64 4.89
CA SER A 135 15.69 9.72 5.95
C SER A 135 16.41 10.06 7.25
N THR A 136 15.74 9.84 8.36
CA THR A 136 16.32 9.94 9.71
C THR A 136 16.84 8.59 10.22
N GLY A 137 16.92 7.61 9.37
CA GLY A 137 17.20 6.22 9.68
C GLY A 137 15.92 5.36 9.60
N ASN A 138 16.06 4.09 9.30
CA ASN A 138 14.94 3.17 9.07
C ASN A 138 14.21 3.44 7.76
#